data_2bc021588c1d926f611bfed3454442de
#
_entry.id   2bc021588c1d926f611bfed3454442de
#
_cell.length_a   1.000
_cell.length_b   1.000
_cell.length_c   1.000
_cell.angle_alpha   90.00
_cell.angle_beta   90.00
_cell.angle_gamma   90.00
#
_symmetry.space_group_name_H-M   'P 1'
#
loop_
_entity.id
_entity.type
_entity.pdbx_description
1 polymer ?
#
loop_
_entity_poly.entity_id
_entity_poly.type
_entity_poly.pdbx_seq_one_letter_code
_entity_poly.pdbx_strand_id
1 'polypeptide(L)'
;TLIFASVLVLVALGGCFSEHSGVINIGLEGIMVMGALGGALAMKFLPETVPAAVMIIVTVVMAIVFGMVYSTLLGLACINFKADQTIVGTAMNMLGTAAATVIVKAMNTAESPDNVSSTIQYINAKKAFLVNIGSFEFNWFMLLALIALLLVAFMLYRTRFGLRLMACGEH
;
A
#
# COMPACT_ATOMS: atom_id res chain seq x y z
N THR A 1 -10.87 -3.78 14.34
CA THR A 1 -9.51 -3.84 14.91
C THR A 1 -8.60 -4.73 14.09
N LEU A 2 -8.99 -6.00 13.77
CA LEU A 2 -8.16 -6.96 13.03
C LEU A 2 -7.83 -6.51 11.59
N ILE A 3 -8.75 -5.81 10.91
CA ILE A 3 -8.51 -5.26 9.57
C ILE A 3 -7.38 -4.22 9.59
N PHE A 4 -7.38 -3.31 10.56
CA PHE A 4 -6.30 -2.33 10.71
C PHE A 4 -4.96 -3.01 11.05
N ALA A 5 -4.98 -4.05 11.90
CA ALA A 5 -3.79 -4.82 12.22
C ALA A 5 -3.20 -5.50 10.98
N SER A 6 -4.02 -6.04 10.08
CA SER A 6 -3.54 -6.69 8.85
C SER A 6 -2.83 -5.71 7.90
N VAL A 7 -3.32 -4.48 7.79
CA VAL A 7 -2.66 -3.43 7.00
C VAL A 7 -1.30 -3.08 7.61
N LEU A 8 -1.24 -2.87 8.93
CA LEU A 8 0.01 -2.55 9.62
C LEU A 8 1.04 -3.68 9.50
N VAL A 9 0.61 -4.94 9.57
CA VAL A 9 1.48 -6.09 9.37
C VAL A 9 2.11 -6.08 7.98
N LEU A 10 1.32 -5.81 6.92
CA LEU A 10 1.85 -5.75 5.55
C LEU A 10 2.86 -4.61 5.36
N VAL A 11 2.60 -3.44 5.95
CA VAL A 11 3.53 -2.31 5.91
C VAL A 11 4.81 -2.63 6.69
N ALA A 12 4.67 -3.23 7.88
CA ALA A 12 5.81 -3.65 8.70
C ALA A 12 6.69 -4.68 7.97
N LEU A 13 6.09 -5.63 7.23
CA LEU A 13 6.84 -6.58 6.40
C LEU A 13 7.66 -5.87 5.31
N GLY A 14 7.10 -4.85 4.67
CA GLY A 14 7.84 -4.00 3.72
C GLY A 14 9.02 -3.29 4.39
N GLY A 15 8.82 -2.77 5.61
CA GLY A 15 9.87 -2.18 6.44
C GLY A 15 10.98 -3.18 6.78
N CYS A 16 10.61 -4.40 7.20
CA CYS A 16 11.57 -5.46 7.49
C CYS A 16 12.48 -5.78 6.29
N PHE A 17 11.94 -5.84 5.09
CA PHE A 17 12.77 -6.03 3.89
C PHE A 17 13.78 -4.91 3.69
N SER A 18 13.33 -3.68 3.85
CA SER A 18 14.17 -2.49 3.71
C SER A 18 15.29 -2.47 4.75
N GLU A 19 14.96 -2.70 6.01
CA GLU A 19 15.93 -2.73 7.10
C GLU A 19 16.97 -3.84 6.95
N HIS A 20 16.56 -5.05 6.57
CA HIS A 20 17.49 -6.17 6.32
C HIS A 20 18.39 -5.92 5.10
N SER A 21 18.04 -5.01 4.21
CA SER A 21 18.90 -4.59 3.09
C SER A 21 19.89 -3.46 3.45
N GLY A 22 19.85 -2.96 4.69
CA GLY A 22 20.67 -1.83 5.16
C GLY A 22 20.11 -0.46 4.74
N VAL A 23 18.91 -0.41 4.20
CA VAL A 23 18.24 0.84 3.78
C VAL A 23 17.10 1.16 4.74
N ILE A 24 17.21 2.25 5.46
CA ILE A 24 16.13 2.72 6.35
C ILE A 24 15.06 3.42 5.51
N ASN A 25 13.90 2.79 5.37
CA ASN A 25 12.78 3.36 4.61
C ASN A 25 11.73 3.98 5.54
N ILE A 26 11.90 5.24 5.89
CA ILE A 26 10.93 6.01 6.69
C ILE A 26 9.72 6.42 5.82
N GLY A 27 9.86 6.43 4.50
CA GLY A 27 8.81 6.82 3.55
C GLY A 27 7.65 5.83 3.35
N LEU A 28 7.59 4.75 4.13
CA LEU A 28 6.59 3.67 3.98
C LEU A 28 5.14 4.16 4.14
N GLU A 29 4.89 5.13 5.02
CA GLU A 29 3.56 5.68 5.23
C GLU A 29 3.05 6.40 3.96
N GLY A 30 3.89 7.24 3.35
CA GLY A 30 3.56 7.90 2.09
C GLY A 30 3.33 6.93 0.93
N ILE A 31 4.16 5.86 0.85
CA ILE A 31 4.00 4.80 -0.15
C ILE A 31 2.69 4.05 0.06
N MET A 32 2.35 3.73 1.32
CA MET A 32 1.08 3.09 1.68
C MET A 32 -0.13 3.95 1.28
N VAL A 33 -0.11 5.24 1.57
CA VAL A 33 -1.19 6.17 1.23
C VAL A 33 -1.37 6.28 -0.29
N MET A 34 -0.28 6.38 -1.05
CA MET A 34 -0.35 6.42 -2.51
C MET A 34 -0.81 5.09 -3.11
N GLY A 35 -0.39 3.97 -2.55
CA GLY A 35 -0.93 2.65 -2.92
C GLY A 35 -2.43 2.53 -2.63
N ALA A 36 -2.87 2.99 -1.47
CA ALA A 36 -4.29 3.01 -1.11
C ALA A 36 -5.11 3.90 -2.05
N LEU A 37 -4.56 5.07 -2.45
CA LEU A 37 -5.18 5.93 -3.46
C LEU A 37 -5.36 5.19 -4.79
N GLY A 38 -4.33 4.51 -5.30
CA GLY A 38 -4.40 3.74 -6.53
C GLY A 38 -5.47 2.64 -6.49
N GLY A 39 -5.55 1.90 -5.39
CA GLY A 39 -6.59 0.89 -5.17
C GLY A 39 -8.00 1.48 -5.08
N ALA A 40 -8.17 2.59 -4.36
CA ALA A 40 -9.45 3.28 -4.23
C ALA A 40 -9.94 3.87 -5.56
N LEU A 41 -9.03 4.43 -6.38
CA LEU A 41 -9.34 4.90 -7.72
C LEU A 41 -9.79 3.75 -8.63
N ALA A 42 -9.09 2.61 -8.58
CA ALA A 42 -9.50 1.43 -9.33
C ALA A 42 -10.93 1.00 -8.96
N MET A 43 -11.26 0.93 -7.67
CA MET A 43 -12.62 0.58 -7.23
C MET A 43 -13.68 1.62 -7.63
N LYS A 44 -13.32 2.89 -7.70
CA LYS A 44 -14.24 3.96 -8.12
C LYS A 44 -14.55 3.89 -9.60
N PHE A 45 -13.56 3.64 -10.44
CA PHE A 45 -13.71 3.63 -11.90
C PHE A 45 -14.19 2.29 -12.47
N LEU A 46 -14.12 1.19 -11.71
CA LEU A 46 -14.65 -0.09 -12.17
C LEU A 46 -16.19 -0.09 -12.12
N PRO A 47 -16.86 -0.54 -13.20
CA PRO A 47 -18.30 -0.67 -13.22
C PRO A 47 -18.78 -1.79 -12.27
N GLU A 48 -20.00 -1.64 -11.75
CA GLU A 48 -20.61 -2.60 -10.81
C GLU A 48 -20.86 -4.01 -11.39
N THR A 49 -20.81 -4.14 -12.71
CA THR A 49 -21.03 -5.41 -13.43
C THR A 49 -19.84 -6.36 -13.37
N VAL A 50 -18.67 -5.89 -12.87
CA VAL A 50 -17.43 -6.69 -12.85
C VAL A 50 -17.50 -7.73 -11.72
N PRO A 51 -17.12 -9.00 -12.00
CA PRO A 51 -17.05 -10.03 -10.97
C PRO A 51 -16.12 -9.61 -9.80
N ALA A 52 -16.50 -9.95 -8.56
CA ALA A 52 -15.74 -9.60 -7.36
C ALA A 52 -14.25 -10.03 -7.43
N ALA A 53 -13.95 -11.18 -8.00
CA ALA A 53 -12.59 -11.67 -8.17
C ALA A 53 -11.73 -10.75 -9.06
N VAL A 54 -12.29 -10.29 -10.18
CA VAL A 54 -11.57 -9.36 -11.09
C VAL A 54 -11.38 -8.00 -10.41
N MET A 55 -12.39 -7.52 -9.69
CA MET A 55 -12.30 -6.27 -8.93
C MET A 55 -11.16 -6.33 -7.90
N ILE A 56 -11.04 -7.43 -7.15
CA ILE A 56 -9.96 -7.63 -6.17
C ILE A 56 -8.60 -7.59 -6.86
N ILE A 57 -8.44 -8.34 -7.95
CA ILE A 57 -7.16 -8.42 -8.68
C ILE A 57 -6.76 -7.04 -9.21
N VAL A 58 -7.68 -6.33 -9.88
CA VAL A 58 -7.39 -5.00 -10.44
C VAL A 58 -7.06 -4.00 -9.34
N THR A 59 -7.80 -4.01 -8.23
CA THR A 59 -7.54 -3.12 -7.09
C THR A 59 -6.14 -3.36 -6.51
N VAL A 60 -5.76 -4.62 -6.29
CA VAL A 60 -4.44 -4.98 -5.76
C VAL A 60 -3.34 -4.59 -6.73
N VAL A 61 -3.50 -4.89 -8.01
CA VAL A 61 -2.51 -4.53 -9.05
C VAL A 61 -2.33 -3.02 -9.13
N MET A 62 -3.41 -2.25 -9.14
CA MET A 62 -3.33 -0.78 -9.18
C MET A 62 -2.70 -0.20 -7.91
N ALA A 63 -3.01 -0.75 -6.75
CA ALA A 63 -2.36 -0.36 -5.50
C ALA A 63 -0.84 -0.62 -5.53
N ILE A 64 -0.42 -1.77 -6.04
CA ILE A 64 1.00 -2.12 -6.22
C ILE A 64 1.67 -1.16 -7.21
N VAL A 65 1.06 -0.90 -8.36
CA VAL A 65 1.62 0.00 -9.40
C VAL A 65 1.81 1.42 -8.84
N PHE A 66 0.79 1.98 -8.19
CA PHE A 66 0.90 3.32 -7.60
C PHE A 66 1.96 3.38 -6.50
N GLY A 67 2.00 2.38 -5.61
CA GLY A 67 3.03 2.28 -4.58
C GLY A 67 4.44 2.16 -5.18
N MET A 68 4.63 1.33 -6.22
CA MET A 68 5.92 1.18 -6.91
C MET A 68 6.35 2.49 -7.59
N VAL A 69 5.47 3.13 -8.35
CA VAL A 69 5.77 4.40 -9.01
C VAL A 69 6.16 5.45 -7.99
N TYR A 70 5.43 5.54 -6.89
CA TYR A 70 5.76 6.49 -5.82
C TYR A 70 7.09 6.16 -5.13
N SER A 71 7.37 4.90 -4.86
CA SER A 71 8.63 4.47 -4.23
C SER A 71 9.86 4.71 -5.11
N THR A 72 9.71 4.79 -6.44
CA THR A 72 10.83 5.15 -7.33
C THR A 72 11.37 6.55 -7.06
N LEU A 73 10.54 7.47 -6.55
CA LEU A 73 10.98 8.81 -6.15
C LEU A 73 12.00 8.74 -5.01
N LEU A 74 11.76 7.87 -4.02
CA LEU A 74 12.72 7.62 -2.94
C LEU A 74 14.04 7.08 -3.49
N GLY A 75 13.96 6.06 -4.36
CA GLY A 75 15.14 5.46 -4.99
C GLY A 75 15.94 6.47 -5.80
N LEU A 76 15.27 7.28 -6.62
CA LEU A 76 15.92 8.34 -7.40
C LEU A 76 16.59 9.38 -6.52
N ALA A 77 15.93 9.83 -5.45
CA ALA A 77 16.48 10.82 -4.54
C ALA A 77 17.72 10.28 -3.80
N CYS A 78 17.65 9.06 -3.26
CA CYS A 78 18.73 8.49 -2.46
C CYS A 78 19.91 7.99 -3.33
N ILE A 79 19.63 7.40 -4.50
CA ILE A 79 20.67 6.80 -5.34
C ILE A 79 21.30 7.85 -6.26
N ASN A 80 20.48 8.59 -7.02
CA ASN A 80 20.98 9.52 -8.03
C ASN A 80 21.45 10.84 -7.42
N PHE A 81 20.67 11.38 -6.47
CA PHE A 81 21.00 12.67 -5.83
C PHE A 81 21.80 12.50 -4.53
N LYS A 82 22.03 11.24 -4.07
CA LYS A 82 22.75 10.94 -2.83
C LYS A 82 22.19 11.68 -1.61
N ALA A 83 20.87 11.91 -1.60
CA ALA A 83 20.18 12.58 -0.51
C ALA A 83 20.06 11.64 0.70
N ASP A 84 19.98 12.23 1.89
CA ASP A 84 19.77 11.48 3.13
C ASP A 84 18.41 10.77 3.12
N GLN A 85 18.43 9.46 3.37
CA GLN A 85 17.25 8.60 3.31
C GLN A 85 16.17 9.01 4.32
N THR A 86 16.59 9.49 5.49
CA THR A 86 15.68 9.91 6.57
C THR A 86 14.93 11.17 6.19
N ILE A 87 15.64 12.15 5.64
CA ILE A 87 15.06 13.43 5.21
C ILE A 87 14.10 13.22 4.04
N VAL A 88 14.53 12.45 3.03
CA VAL A 88 13.69 12.15 1.87
C VAL A 88 12.47 11.34 2.28
N GLY A 89 12.63 10.34 3.15
CA GLY A 89 11.53 9.51 3.63
C GLY A 89 10.45 10.33 4.36
N THR A 90 10.85 11.21 5.27
CA THR A 90 9.91 12.10 5.98
C THR A 90 9.23 13.08 5.03
N ALA A 91 9.95 13.67 4.08
CA ALA A 91 9.37 14.54 3.07
C ALA A 91 8.34 13.79 2.18
N MET A 92 8.63 12.54 1.82
CA MET A 92 7.71 11.70 1.04
C MET A 92 6.44 11.37 1.81
N ASN A 93 6.50 11.11 3.12
CA ASN A 93 5.29 10.89 3.91
C ASN A 93 4.36 12.11 3.87
N MET A 94 4.89 13.30 4.04
CA MET A 94 4.12 14.54 3.94
C MET A 94 3.59 14.76 2.52
N LEU A 95 4.42 14.55 1.50
CA LEU A 95 4.03 14.71 0.10
C LEU A 95 2.95 13.71 -0.30
N GLY A 96 3.07 12.44 0.10
CA GLY A 96 2.11 11.38 -0.23
C GLY A 96 0.72 11.65 0.33
N THR A 97 0.63 12.04 1.60
CA THR A 97 -0.65 12.37 2.24
C THR A 97 -1.27 13.63 1.66
N ALA A 98 -0.48 14.68 1.40
CA ALA A 98 -0.95 15.91 0.78
C ALA A 98 -1.42 15.67 -0.67
N ALA A 99 -0.63 14.98 -1.48
CA ALA A 99 -0.97 14.66 -2.86
C ALA A 99 -2.26 13.81 -2.95
N ALA A 100 -2.37 12.77 -2.14
CA ALA A 100 -3.59 11.95 -2.10
C ALA A 100 -4.82 12.78 -1.72
N THR A 101 -4.71 13.64 -0.72
CA THR A 101 -5.80 14.51 -0.28
C THR A 101 -6.23 15.49 -1.38
N VAL A 102 -5.26 16.11 -2.06
CA VAL A 102 -5.54 17.07 -3.15
C VAL A 102 -6.21 16.38 -4.33
N ILE A 103 -5.70 15.20 -4.74
CA ILE A 103 -6.28 14.43 -5.85
C ILE A 103 -7.74 14.05 -5.54
N VAL A 104 -8.00 13.51 -4.35
CA VAL A 104 -9.35 13.11 -3.95
C VAL A 104 -10.31 14.31 -3.90
N LYS A 105 -9.87 15.43 -3.31
CA LYS A 105 -10.68 16.65 -3.28
C LYS A 105 -10.96 17.20 -4.68
N ALA A 106 -9.96 17.24 -5.55
CA ALA A 106 -10.13 17.69 -6.93
C ALA A 106 -11.14 16.83 -7.69
N MET A 107 -11.09 15.51 -7.50
CA MET A 107 -12.05 14.60 -8.12
C MET A 107 -13.48 14.80 -7.60
N ASN A 108 -13.65 14.90 -6.29
CA ASN A 108 -14.94 15.09 -5.67
C ASN A 108 -15.57 16.45 -6.06
N THR A 109 -14.77 17.51 -6.09
CA THR A 109 -15.22 18.83 -6.54
C THR A 109 -15.57 18.85 -8.03
N ALA A 110 -14.86 18.08 -8.86
CA ALA A 110 -15.20 17.95 -10.29
C ALA A 110 -16.53 17.23 -10.51
N GLU A 111 -16.91 16.28 -9.64
CA GLU A 111 -18.20 15.58 -9.68
C GLU A 111 -19.36 16.44 -9.10
N SER A 112 -19.09 17.17 -8.03
CA SER A 112 -20.05 18.01 -7.34
C SER A 112 -19.33 19.22 -6.73
N PRO A 113 -19.60 20.46 -7.18
CA PRO A 113 -18.90 21.66 -6.71
C PRO A 113 -18.96 21.88 -5.18
N ASP A 114 -20.02 21.40 -4.55
CA ASP A 114 -20.21 21.52 -3.10
C ASP A 114 -19.52 20.41 -2.30
N ASN A 115 -18.98 19.38 -2.96
CA ASN A 115 -18.35 18.25 -2.29
C ASN A 115 -16.83 18.46 -2.11
N VAL A 116 -16.44 19.06 -1.00
CA VAL A 116 -15.03 19.29 -0.64
C VAL A 116 -14.46 18.16 0.23
N SER A 117 -15.13 16.99 0.26
CA SER A 117 -14.70 15.84 1.06
C SER A 117 -13.35 15.29 0.56
N SER A 118 -12.53 14.82 1.50
CA SER A 118 -11.28 14.10 1.22
C SER A 118 -11.46 12.58 1.18
N THR A 119 -12.71 12.10 1.18
CA THR A 119 -13.03 10.67 1.13
C THR A 119 -13.57 10.28 -0.23
N ILE A 120 -13.12 9.14 -0.76
CA ILE A 120 -13.67 8.55 -1.98
C ILE A 120 -14.90 7.74 -1.60
N GLN A 121 -16.03 8.04 -2.22
CA GLN A 121 -17.23 7.21 -2.09
C GLN A 121 -17.15 6.09 -3.12
N TYR A 122 -17.08 4.85 -2.65
CA TYR A 122 -17.17 3.66 -3.48
C TYR A 122 -18.17 2.68 -2.85
N ILE A 123 -19.15 2.29 -3.64
CA ILE A 123 -20.31 1.53 -3.15
C ILE A 123 -19.99 0.03 -3.05
N ASN A 124 -19.04 -0.47 -3.85
CA ASN A 124 -18.85 -1.90 -4.06
C ASN A 124 -17.79 -2.59 -3.19
N ALA A 125 -16.96 -1.85 -2.46
CA ALA A 125 -15.87 -2.42 -1.67
C ALA A 125 -16.33 -3.41 -0.59
N LYS A 126 -17.48 -3.17 0.02
CA LYS A 126 -18.02 -4.06 1.06
C LYS A 126 -18.39 -5.45 0.54
N LYS A 127 -18.78 -5.58 -0.72
CA LYS A 127 -19.20 -6.86 -1.31
C LYS A 127 -18.02 -7.71 -1.79
N ALA A 128 -16.90 -7.09 -2.17
CA ALA A 128 -15.77 -7.80 -2.75
C ALA A 128 -14.84 -8.45 -1.72
N PHE A 129 -14.65 -7.82 -0.58
CA PHE A 129 -13.67 -8.25 0.42
C PHE A 129 -14.27 -8.87 1.69
N LEU A 130 -15.58 -8.74 1.90
CA LEU A 130 -16.26 -9.26 3.09
C LEU A 130 -16.93 -10.60 2.77
N VAL A 131 -16.60 -11.63 3.56
CA VAL A 131 -17.31 -12.91 3.58
C VAL A 131 -18.00 -13.04 4.92
N ASN A 132 -19.32 -13.10 4.89
CA ASN A 132 -20.13 -13.35 6.09
C ASN A 132 -20.16 -14.84 6.40
N ILE A 133 -19.47 -15.24 7.46
CA ILE A 133 -19.56 -16.61 8.01
C ILE A 133 -20.35 -16.53 9.33
N GLY A 134 -21.67 -16.63 9.23
CA GLY A 134 -22.57 -16.51 10.39
C GLY A 134 -22.57 -15.09 10.96
N SER A 135 -22.27 -14.97 12.25
CA SER A 135 -22.22 -13.67 12.95
C SER A 135 -20.86 -12.95 12.84
N PHE A 136 -19.89 -13.55 12.16
CA PHE A 136 -18.55 -12.97 11.98
C PHE A 136 -18.37 -12.44 10.56
N GLU A 137 -18.04 -11.15 10.44
CA GLU A 137 -17.58 -10.53 9.19
C GLU A 137 -16.09 -10.81 9.03
N PHE A 138 -15.75 -11.76 8.17
CA PHE A 138 -14.36 -12.09 7.84
C PHE A 138 -13.94 -11.36 6.58
N ASN A 139 -12.79 -10.68 6.63
CA ASN A 139 -12.21 -10.02 5.47
C ASN A 139 -11.06 -10.86 4.91
N TRP A 140 -11.12 -11.19 3.63
CA TRP A 140 -10.07 -11.93 2.91
C TRP A 140 -8.69 -11.29 3.04
N PHE A 141 -8.65 -9.97 3.27
CA PHE A 141 -7.40 -9.24 3.45
C PHE A 141 -6.60 -9.69 4.68
N MET A 142 -7.29 -10.15 5.73
CA MET A 142 -6.63 -10.69 6.93
C MET A 142 -5.89 -12.00 6.63
N LEU A 143 -6.50 -12.86 5.83
CA LEU A 143 -5.89 -14.13 5.43
C LEU A 143 -4.69 -13.88 4.50
N LEU A 144 -4.81 -12.92 3.59
CA LEU A 144 -3.73 -12.50 2.70
C LEU A 144 -2.54 -11.93 3.50
N ALA A 145 -2.79 -11.13 4.53
CA ALA A 145 -1.74 -10.60 5.41
C ALA A 145 -1.02 -11.72 6.18
N LEU A 146 -1.74 -12.71 6.66
CA LEU A 146 -1.17 -13.87 7.35
C LEU A 146 -0.30 -14.71 6.40
N ILE A 147 -0.79 -14.99 5.18
CA ILE A 147 -0.03 -15.71 4.16
C ILE A 147 1.23 -14.92 3.78
N ALA A 148 1.11 -13.61 3.58
CA ALA A 148 2.24 -12.75 3.27
C ALA A 148 3.29 -12.78 4.37
N LEU A 149 2.88 -12.75 5.64
CA LEU A 149 3.78 -12.84 6.79
C LEU A 149 4.57 -14.16 6.77
N LEU A 150 3.90 -15.28 6.56
CA LEU A 150 4.55 -16.59 6.49
C LEU A 150 5.51 -16.70 5.30
N LEU A 151 5.10 -16.21 4.12
CA LEU A 151 5.92 -16.19 2.91
C LEU A 151 7.17 -15.33 3.09
N VAL A 152 7.03 -14.14 3.66
CA VAL A 152 8.15 -13.22 3.91
C VAL A 152 9.10 -13.82 4.94
N ALA A 153 8.58 -14.37 6.04
CA ALA A 153 9.41 -15.04 7.04
C ALA A 153 10.18 -16.23 6.41
N PHE A 154 9.51 -17.06 5.61
CA PHE A 154 10.17 -18.16 4.90
C PHE A 154 11.23 -17.63 3.92
N MET A 155 10.90 -16.59 3.16
CA MET A 155 11.80 -16.01 2.16
C MET A 155 13.04 -15.39 2.79
N LEU A 156 12.90 -14.65 3.90
CA LEU A 156 14.03 -14.04 4.61
C LEU A 156 14.94 -15.08 5.30
N TYR A 157 14.35 -16.03 6.02
CA TYR A 157 15.14 -16.92 6.88
C TYR A 157 15.52 -18.25 6.26
N ARG A 158 14.84 -18.70 5.19
CA ARG A 158 15.04 -20.02 4.59
C ARG A 158 15.51 -20.01 3.15
N THR A 159 15.58 -18.85 2.47
CA THR A 159 16.00 -18.77 1.07
C THR A 159 17.38 -18.14 0.90
N ARG A 160 18.05 -18.47 -0.20
CA ARG A 160 19.32 -17.85 -0.60
C ARG A 160 19.18 -16.35 -0.86
N PHE A 161 17.98 -15.91 -1.22
CA PHE A 161 17.68 -14.49 -1.42
C PHE A 161 17.75 -13.71 -0.10
N GLY A 162 17.11 -14.21 0.96
CA GLY A 162 17.16 -13.60 2.28
C GLY A 162 18.57 -13.49 2.84
N LEU A 163 19.37 -14.57 2.71
CA LEU A 163 20.78 -14.56 3.12
C LEU A 163 21.60 -13.49 2.40
N ARG A 164 21.40 -13.34 1.07
CA ARG A 164 22.09 -12.30 0.29
C ARG A 164 21.64 -10.90 0.69
N LEU A 165 20.34 -10.73 0.95
CA LEU A 165 19.79 -9.45 1.38
C LEU A 165 20.39 -9.01 2.72
N MET A 166 20.44 -9.90 3.70
CA MET A 166 21.06 -9.64 5.00
C MET A 166 22.56 -9.33 4.88
N ALA A 167 23.27 -10.09 4.04
CA ALA A 167 24.69 -9.84 3.81
C ALA A 167 24.97 -8.46 3.18
N CYS A 168 24.05 -7.90 2.40
CA CYS A 168 24.15 -6.52 1.90
C CYS A 168 23.93 -5.49 3.01
N GLY A 169 23.10 -5.81 4.00
CA GLY A 169 22.74 -4.88 5.08
C GLY A 169 23.78 -4.85 6.23
N GLU A 170 24.60 -5.88 6.38
CA GLU A 170 25.63 -5.97 7.44
C GLU A 170 26.95 -5.26 7.08
N HIS A 171 27.03 -4.65 5.92
CA HIS A 171 28.18 -3.88 5.44
C HIS A 171 27.87 -2.40 5.47
#